data_05d3e5fc684a17822b16570ec04e3c55
#
_entry.id   05d3e5fc684a17822b16570ec04e3c55
#
_cell.length_a   1.000
_cell.length_b   1.000
_cell.length_c   1.000
_cell.angle_alpha   90.00
_cell.angle_beta   90.00
_cell.angle_gamma   90.00
#
_symmetry.space_group_name_H-M   'P 1'
#
loop_
_entity.id
_entity.type
_entity.pdbx_description
1 polymer ?
#
loop_
_entity_poly.entity_id
_entity_poly.type
_entity_poly.pdbx_seq_one_letter_code
_entity_poly.pdbx_strand_id
1 'polypeptide(L)'
;MIEVKNLQKSFDEVCVLKDICFKAKQGEIITLLGPNGAGKTTLMRCLCGYLPTNGGEILVDGKPLTAELTQTLQKFGYMPENTPLYSEMKVFEYLKFVGEVYKMSPDNFKKRLKDVVEKLQLNDVLTKKISALSKGFRRRVGVGAAILNTPKILILDEPTEGLDPNQKTLLRNFLKEYAKKALVIISTHLLEETEALASRVIILNNGRIIKDTNFTNLKKEAPKGNISRFFYQLTHTED
;
A
#
# COMPACT_ATOMS: atom_id res chain seq x y z
N MET A 1 3.89 14.22 -7.26
CA MET A 1 3.70 12.78 -7.49
C MET A 1 2.23 12.38 -7.43
N ILE A 2 1.56 12.30 -6.29
CA ILE A 2 0.09 12.16 -6.22
C ILE A 2 -0.51 13.41 -5.56
N GLU A 3 -1.59 13.90 -6.13
CA GLU A 3 -2.45 14.93 -5.52
C GLU A 3 -3.90 14.47 -5.64
N VAL A 4 -4.61 14.44 -4.52
CA VAL A 4 -6.02 14.06 -4.42
C VAL A 4 -6.79 15.29 -4.02
N LYS A 5 -7.85 15.62 -4.77
CA LYS A 5 -8.68 16.81 -4.59
C LYS A 5 -10.14 16.44 -4.50
N ASN A 6 -10.75 16.70 -3.36
CA ASN A 6 -12.19 16.55 -3.08
C ASN A 6 -12.74 15.19 -3.54
N LEU A 7 -11.93 14.10 -3.36
CA LEU A 7 -12.26 12.78 -3.84
C LEU A 7 -13.48 12.23 -3.12
N GLN A 8 -14.46 11.77 -3.90
CA GLN A 8 -15.67 11.13 -3.42
C GLN A 8 -15.85 9.76 -4.07
N LYS A 9 -16.29 8.79 -3.27
CA LYS A 9 -16.66 7.46 -3.75
C LYS A 9 -17.89 6.95 -3.02
N SER A 10 -18.91 6.59 -3.81
CA SER A 10 -20.11 5.92 -3.32
C SER A 10 -20.25 4.56 -3.97
N PHE A 11 -20.91 3.65 -3.26
CA PHE A 11 -21.44 2.40 -3.77
C PHE A 11 -22.94 2.42 -3.50
N ASP A 12 -23.72 2.39 -4.54
CA ASP A 12 -25.16 2.64 -4.48
C ASP A 12 -25.45 3.95 -3.71
N GLU A 13 -26.21 3.89 -2.65
CA GLU A 13 -26.58 5.05 -1.81
C GLU A 13 -25.55 5.34 -0.70
N VAL A 14 -24.54 4.47 -0.50
CA VAL A 14 -23.57 4.60 0.59
C VAL A 14 -22.35 5.38 0.14
N CYS A 15 -22.14 6.59 0.66
CA CYS A 15 -20.93 7.38 0.43
C CYS A 15 -19.80 6.91 1.35
N VAL A 16 -18.81 6.21 0.76
CA VAL A 16 -17.68 5.59 1.46
C VAL A 16 -16.50 6.54 1.60
N LEU A 17 -16.22 7.39 0.60
CA LEU A 17 -15.19 8.43 0.69
C LEU A 17 -15.84 9.79 0.50
N LYS A 18 -15.53 10.71 1.43
CA LYS A 18 -16.20 12.02 1.56
C LYS A 18 -15.15 13.11 1.58
N ASP A 19 -14.95 13.76 0.44
CA ASP A 19 -14.09 14.94 0.32
C ASP A 19 -12.63 14.71 0.74
N ILE A 20 -12.03 13.64 0.25
CA ILE A 20 -10.63 13.30 0.56
C ILE A 20 -9.68 14.23 -0.19
N CYS A 21 -8.82 14.93 0.55
CA CYS A 21 -7.80 15.84 0.01
C CYS A 21 -6.44 15.56 0.66
N PHE A 22 -5.43 15.26 -0.14
CA PHE A 22 -4.03 15.21 0.31
C PHE A 22 -3.06 15.24 -0.88
N LYS A 23 -1.80 15.54 -0.61
CA LYS A 23 -0.70 15.42 -1.57
C LYS A 23 0.34 14.45 -1.04
N ALA A 24 0.98 13.70 -1.92
CA ALA A 24 2.02 12.74 -1.58
C ALA A 24 3.19 12.84 -2.56
N LYS A 25 4.40 12.69 -2.07
CA LYS A 25 5.63 12.83 -2.86
C LYS A 25 6.57 11.63 -2.69
N GLN A 26 7.52 11.50 -3.60
CA GLN A 26 8.61 10.53 -3.48
C GLN A 26 9.39 10.75 -2.17
N GLY A 27 9.86 9.68 -1.58
CA GLY A 27 10.58 9.71 -0.31
C GLY A 27 9.68 9.57 0.93
N GLU A 28 8.36 9.59 0.76
CA GLU A 28 7.42 9.41 1.86
C GLU A 28 6.99 7.95 2.02
N ILE A 29 6.84 7.52 3.27
CA ILE A 29 6.02 6.38 3.66
C ILE A 29 4.78 6.93 4.35
N ILE A 30 3.66 6.86 3.67
CA ILE A 30 2.37 7.30 4.20
C ILE A 30 1.63 6.09 4.73
N THR A 31 1.26 6.13 6.01
CA THR A 31 0.37 5.13 6.59
C THR A 31 -1.05 5.67 6.62
N LEU A 32 -1.95 4.98 5.93
CA LEU A 32 -3.40 5.17 6.07
C LEU A 32 -3.86 4.38 7.30
N LEU A 33 -4.01 5.05 8.42
CA LEU A 33 -4.43 4.47 9.69
C LEU A 33 -5.94 4.67 9.88
N GLY A 34 -6.64 3.68 10.39
CA GLY A 34 -8.08 3.81 10.68
C GLY A 34 -8.74 2.48 10.99
N PRO A 35 -9.91 2.47 11.60
CA PRO A 35 -10.67 1.26 11.88
C PRO A 35 -11.09 0.54 10.59
N ASN A 36 -11.58 -0.69 10.74
CA ASN A 36 -12.18 -1.41 9.62
C ASN A 36 -13.44 -0.65 9.15
N GLY A 37 -13.62 -0.60 7.84
CA GLY A 37 -14.72 0.20 7.25
C GLY A 37 -14.45 1.70 7.09
N ALA A 38 -13.31 2.24 7.57
CA ALA A 38 -12.98 3.66 7.43
C ALA A 38 -12.79 4.16 5.98
N GLY A 39 -12.70 3.25 4.98
CA GLY A 39 -12.52 3.59 3.57
C GLY A 39 -11.10 3.41 3.05
N LYS A 40 -10.15 2.87 3.83
CA LYS A 40 -8.73 2.71 3.45
C LYS A 40 -8.54 1.94 2.14
N THR A 41 -9.06 0.72 2.06
CA THR A 41 -8.98 -0.13 0.84
C THR A 41 -9.66 0.54 -0.36
N THR A 42 -10.81 1.20 -0.14
CA THR A 42 -11.52 1.93 -1.19
C THR A 42 -10.66 3.08 -1.73
N LEU A 43 -10.05 3.88 -0.83
CA LEU A 43 -9.13 4.95 -1.24
C LEU A 43 -7.95 4.39 -2.06
N MET A 44 -7.30 3.33 -1.59
CA MET A 44 -6.19 2.69 -2.30
C MET A 44 -6.60 2.20 -3.69
N ARG A 45 -7.77 1.58 -3.82
CA ARG A 45 -8.30 1.13 -5.12
C ARG A 45 -8.60 2.29 -6.07
N CYS A 46 -9.10 3.43 -5.55
CA CYS A 46 -9.27 4.64 -6.35
C CYS A 46 -7.91 5.20 -6.81
N LEU A 47 -6.91 5.26 -5.91
CA LEU A 47 -5.55 5.72 -6.25
C LEU A 47 -4.89 4.86 -7.33
N CYS A 48 -5.18 3.55 -7.36
CA CYS A 48 -4.67 2.62 -8.38
C CYS A 48 -5.53 2.56 -9.64
N GLY A 49 -6.60 3.36 -9.76
CA GLY A 49 -7.51 3.32 -10.91
C GLY A 49 -8.36 2.05 -11.02
N TYR A 50 -8.39 1.20 -9.97
CA TYR A 50 -9.26 0.02 -9.92
C TYR A 50 -10.73 0.38 -9.72
N LEU A 51 -10.99 1.49 -9.04
CA LEU A 51 -12.34 2.01 -8.83
C LEU A 51 -12.42 3.44 -9.39
N PRO A 52 -13.40 3.73 -10.25
CA PRO A 52 -13.69 5.09 -10.67
C PRO A 52 -14.22 5.90 -9.49
N THR A 53 -13.93 7.18 -9.47
CA THR A 53 -14.42 8.14 -8.48
C THR A 53 -15.79 8.66 -8.88
N ASN A 54 -16.61 9.07 -7.91
CA ASN A 54 -17.90 9.72 -8.15
C ASN A 54 -17.78 11.26 -8.17
N GLY A 55 -16.68 11.79 -7.59
CA GLY A 55 -16.38 13.22 -7.59
C GLY A 55 -14.92 13.46 -7.23
N GLY A 56 -14.47 14.69 -7.48
CA GLY A 56 -13.09 15.08 -7.29
C GLY A 56 -12.13 14.53 -8.36
N GLU A 57 -10.83 14.69 -8.13
CA GLU A 57 -9.81 14.22 -9.07
C GLU A 57 -8.57 13.66 -8.36
N ILE A 58 -7.89 12.73 -9.03
CA ILE A 58 -6.58 12.22 -8.66
C ILE A 58 -5.60 12.64 -9.76
N LEU A 59 -4.55 13.37 -9.37
CA LEU A 59 -3.47 13.76 -10.26
C LEU A 59 -2.22 12.94 -9.96
N VAL A 60 -1.56 12.46 -10.99
CA VAL A 60 -0.26 11.80 -10.93
C VAL A 60 0.73 12.59 -11.77
N ASP A 61 1.76 13.14 -11.13
CA ASP A 61 2.72 14.05 -11.76
C ASP A 61 2.03 15.25 -12.46
N GLY A 62 0.96 15.77 -11.86
CA GLY A 62 0.18 16.91 -12.34
C GLY A 62 -0.83 16.60 -13.45
N LYS A 63 -0.93 15.35 -13.91
CA LYS A 63 -1.91 14.91 -14.91
C LYS A 63 -3.03 14.10 -14.27
N PRO A 64 -4.29 14.22 -14.71
CA PRO A 64 -5.37 13.37 -14.24
C PRO A 64 -5.04 11.88 -14.40
N LEU A 65 -5.34 11.08 -13.38
CA LEU A 65 -5.10 9.62 -13.41
C LEU A 65 -5.79 8.95 -14.60
N THR A 66 -6.97 9.46 -15.00
CA THR A 66 -7.76 8.96 -16.13
C THR A 66 -7.14 9.30 -17.50
N ALA A 67 -6.31 10.35 -17.56
CA ALA A 67 -5.56 10.67 -18.76
C ALA A 67 -4.38 9.69 -18.90
N GLU A 68 -4.28 9.01 -20.05
CA GLU A 68 -3.22 8.03 -20.31
C GLU A 68 -3.13 6.94 -19.23
N LEU A 69 -4.29 6.42 -18.76
CA LEU A 69 -4.39 5.51 -17.62
C LEU A 69 -3.38 4.35 -17.68
N THR A 70 -3.27 3.68 -18.85
CA THR A 70 -2.36 2.53 -19.01
C THR A 70 -0.90 2.88 -18.75
N GLN A 71 -0.42 4.03 -19.22
CA GLN A 71 0.95 4.49 -19.01
C GLN A 71 1.16 4.91 -17.56
N THR A 72 0.16 5.57 -16.98
CA THR A 72 0.20 6.01 -15.57
C THR A 72 0.24 4.81 -14.63
N LEU A 73 -0.54 3.76 -14.89
CA LEU A 73 -0.58 2.54 -14.07
C LEU A 73 0.74 1.75 -14.09
N GLN A 74 1.59 1.90 -15.10
CA GLN A 74 2.94 1.32 -15.09
C GLN A 74 3.83 1.89 -13.98
N LYS A 75 3.49 3.07 -13.44
CA LYS A 75 4.21 3.68 -12.31
C LYS A 75 3.78 3.09 -10.97
N PHE A 76 2.70 2.30 -10.93
CA PHE A 76 2.13 1.76 -9.70
C PHE A 76 2.49 0.29 -9.51
N GLY A 77 2.77 -0.06 -8.26
CA GLY A 77 2.70 -1.43 -7.75
C GLY A 77 1.60 -1.48 -6.68
N TYR A 78 0.71 -2.43 -6.79
CA TYR A 78 -0.38 -2.61 -5.84
C TYR A 78 -0.44 -4.03 -5.31
N MET A 79 -0.53 -4.18 -4.01
CA MET A 79 -0.82 -5.44 -3.35
C MET A 79 -2.07 -5.27 -2.49
N PRO A 80 -3.19 -5.89 -2.84
CA PRO A 80 -4.40 -5.88 -2.02
C PRO A 80 -4.25 -6.79 -0.79
N GLU A 81 -5.08 -6.56 0.22
CA GLU A 81 -5.09 -7.31 1.48
C GLU A 81 -5.11 -8.82 1.28
N ASN A 82 -6.00 -9.34 0.44
CA ASN A 82 -6.14 -10.78 0.21
C ASN A 82 -5.03 -11.39 -0.64
N THR A 83 -4.11 -10.59 -1.17
CA THR A 83 -2.96 -11.03 -1.99
C THR A 83 -3.37 -12.14 -2.99
N PRO A 84 -4.12 -11.84 -4.05
CA PRO A 84 -4.63 -12.83 -5.00
C PRO A 84 -3.47 -13.41 -5.82
N LEU A 85 -3.00 -14.57 -5.42
CA LEU A 85 -1.95 -15.33 -6.11
C LEU A 85 -2.57 -16.55 -6.78
N TYR A 86 -1.99 -16.99 -7.90
CA TYR A 86 -2.39 -18.23 -8.56
C TYR A 86 -1.82 -19.42 -7.78
N SER A 87 -2.64 -20.06 -6.96
CA SER A 87 -2.25 -21.09 -5.99
C SER A 87 -1.53 -22.30 -6.62
N GLU A 88 -1.89 -22.67 -7.86
CA GLU A 88 -1.31 -23.81 -8.57
C GLU A 88 0.04 -23.52 -9.22
N MET A 89 0.37 -22.26 -9.42
CA MET A 89 1.68 -21.86 -9.96
C MET A 89 2.77 -22.00 -8.93
N LYS A 90 4.00 -22.28 -9.38
CA LYS A 90 5.20 -22.07 -8.58
C LYS A 90 5.50 -20.58 -8.46
N VAL A 91 6.20 -20.18 -7.40
CA VAL A 91 6.57 -18.77 -7.17
C VAL A 91 7.29 -18.17 -8.38
N PHE A 92 8.26 -18.89 -8.95
CA PHE A 92 8.99 -18.46 -10.15
C PHE A 92 8.05 -18.26 -11.35
N GLU A 93 7.14 -19.21 -11.59
CA GLU A 93 6.18 -19.16 -12.71
C GLU A 93 5.25 -17.95 -12.57
N TYR A 94 4.75 -17.70 -11.36
CA TYR A 94 3.92 -16.54 -11.08
C TYR A 94 4.65 -15.22 -11.29
N LEU A 95 5.87 -15.08 -10.76
CA LEU A 95 6.67 -13.86 -10.98
C LEU A 95 7.04 -13.67 -12.45
N LYS A 96 7.30 -14.77 -13.20
CA LYS A 96 7.52 -14.73 -14.64
C LYS A 96 6.28 -14.23 -15.37
N PHE A 97 5.12 -14.80 -15.06
CA PHE A 97 3.83 -14.35 -15.61
C PHE A 97 3.61 -12.84 -15.37
N VAL A 98 3.86 -12.34 -14.15
CA VAL A 98 3.76 -10.91 -13.85
C VAL A 98 4.73 -10.09 -14.71
N GLY A 99 5.98 -10.56 -14.89
CA GLY A 99 6.95 -9.91 -15.77
C GLY A 99 6.49 -9.85 -17.22
N GLU A 100 5.85 -10.90 -17.72
CA GLU A 100 5.28 -10.96 -19.07
C GLU A 100 4.10 -9.98 -19.24
N VAL A 101 3.23 -9.87 -18.23
CA VAL A 101 2.13 -8.86 -18.20
C VAL A 101 2.70 -7.43 -18.30
N TYR A 102 3.81 -7.16 -17.62
CA TYR A 102 4.51 -5.87 -17.73
C TYR A 102 5.37 -5.75 -19.00
N LYS A 103 5.35 -6.73 -19.91
CA LYS A 103 6.14 -6.77 -21.16
C LYS A 103 7.63 -6.56 -20.91
N MET A 104 8.14 -7.12 -19.82
CA MET A 104 9.58 -7.05 -19.49
C MET A 104 10.40 -7.88 -20.46
N SER A 105 11.55 -7.36 -20.89
CA SER A 105 12.52 -8.18 -21.64
C SER A 105 13.09 -9.29 -20.75
N PRO A 106 13.52 -10.44 -21.33
CA PRO A 106 14.07 -11.56 -20.57
C PRO A 106 15.25 -11.15 -19.65
N ASP A 107 16.15 -10.31 -20.13
CA ASP A 107 17.30 -9.85 -19.35
C ASP A 107 16.89 -8.94 -18.21
N ASN A 108 15.95 -8.00 -18.45
CA ASN A 108 15.42 -7.16 -17.39
C ASN A 108 14.66 -7.97 -16.35
N PHE A 109 13.84 -8.92 -16.78
CA PHE A 109 13.13 -9.82 -15.85
C PHE A 109 14.13 -10.60 -14.99
N LYS A 110 15.17 -11.22 -15.57
CA LYS A 110 16.20 -11.97 -14.83
C LYS A 110 16.88 -11.12 -13.76
N LYS A 111 17.28 -9.88 -14.13
CA LYS A 111 17.87 -8.91 -13.20
C LYS A 111 16.93 -8.55 -12.07
N ARG A 112 15.66 -8.24 -12.41
CA ARG A 112 14.64 -7.83 -11.43
C ARG A 112 14.22 -8.97 -10.51
N LEU A 113 14.07 -10.17 -11.06
CA LEU A 113 13.77 -11.37 -10.29
C LEU A 113 14.85 -11.61 -9.22
N LYS A 114 16.13 -11.55 -9.60
CA LYS A 114 17.23 -11.71 -8.64
C LYS A 114 17.12 -10.70 -7.49
N ASP A 115 16.95 -9.42 -7.83
CA ASP A 115 16.82 -8.34 -6.84
C ASP A 115 15.61 -8.53 -5.89
N VAL A 116 14.46 -8.92 -6.44
CA VAL A 116 13.25 -9.21 -5.66
C VAL A 116 13.44 -10.40 -4.73
N VAL A 117 14.02 -11.48 -5.25
CA VAL A 117 14.24 -12.72 -4.52
C VAL A 117 15.21 -12.51 -3.35
N GLU A 118 16.29 -11.79 -3.56
CA GLU A 118 17.27 -11.47 -2.52
C GLU A 118 16.67 -10.57 -1.43
N LYS A 119 16.01 -9.47 -1.82
CA LYS A 119 15.45 -8.49 -0.89
C LYS A 119 14.30 -9.04 -0.04
N LEU A 120 13.50 -9.92 -0.59
CA LEU A 120 12.34 -10.51 0.08
C LEU A 120 12.60 -11.94 0.59
N GLN A 121 13.85 -12.43 0.49
CA GLN A 121 14.27 -13.76 0.95
C GLN A 121 13.35 -14.87 0.42
N LEU A 122 13.21 -14.97 -0.90
CA LEU A 122 12.33 -15.93 -1.56
C LEU A 122 13.09 -17.13 -2.14
N ASN A 123 14.42 -17.26 -1.95
CA ASN A 123 15.26 -18.30 -2.55
C ASN A 123 14.70 -19.70 -2.33
N ASP A 124 14.36 -20.04 -1.07
CA ASP A 124 13.95 -21.39 -0.67
C ASP A 124 12.55 -21.79 -1.14
N VAL A 125 11.82 -20.86 -1.73
CA VAL A 125 10.43 -21.09 -2.15
C VAL A 125 10.17 -20.90 -3.64
N LEU A 126 11.17 -20.49 -4.43
CA LEU A 126 11.00 -20.21 -5.87
C LEU A 126 10.40 -21.37 -6.65
N THR A 127 10.76 -22.60 -6.31
CA THR A 127 10.29 -23.83 -6.97
C THR A 127 9.05 -24.43 -6.33
N LYS A 128 8.59 -23.87 -5.19
CA LYS A 128 7.41 -24.37 -4.47
C LYS A 128 6.13 -23.81 -5.07
N LYS A 129 5.05 -24.60 -5.04
CA LYS A 129 3.71 -24.11 -5.36
C LYS A 129 3.28 -23.06 -4.34
N ILE A 130 2.58 -22.03 -4.81
CA ILE A 130 2.06 -20.94 -3.95
C ILE A 130 1.07 -21.50 -2.91
N SER A 131 0.30 -22.53 -3.25
CA SER A 131 -0.60 -23.23 -2.31
C SER A 131 0.14 -23.81 -1.10
N ALA A 132 1.40 -24.23 -1.25
CA ALA A 132 2.22 -24.84 -0.19
C ALA A 132 2.94 -23.79 0.70
N LEU A 133 2.77 -22.49 0.44
CA LEU A 133 3.44 -21.44 1.20
C LEU A 133 2.67 -21.06 2.46
N SER A 134 3.40 -20.68 3.51
CA SER A 134 2.84 -19.99 4.66
C SER A 134 2.23 -18.63 4.27
N LYS A 135 1.34 -18.07 5.11
CA LYS A 135 0.77 -16.72 4.91
C LYS A 135 1.87 -15.68 4.69
N GLY A 136 2.95 -15.75 5.46
CA GLY A 136 4.08 -14.83 5.37
C GLY A 136 4.84 -14.92 4.05
N PHE A 137 5.11 -16.13 3.55
CA PHE A 137 5.71 -16.28 2.23
C PHE A 137 4.79 -15.79 1.12
N ARG A 138 3.49 -16.12 1.17
CA ARG A 138 2.52 -15.59 0.20
C ARG A 138 2.50 -14.07 0.18
N ARG A 139 2.52 -13.43 1.35
CA ARG A 139 2.57 -11.96 1.47
C ARG A 139 3.84 -11.40 0.81
N ARG A 140 5.01 -11.98 1.08
CA ARG A 140 6.28 -11.57 0.46
C ARG A 140 6.30 -11.78 -1.07
N VAL A 141 5.72 -12.86 -1.56
CA VAL A 141 5.54 -13.07 -3.01
C VAL A 141 4.64 -11.99 -3.61
N GLY A 142 3.54 -11.62 -2.94
CA GLY A 142 2.66 -10.53 -3.36
C GLY A 142 3.37 -9.17 -3.44
N VAL A 143 4.16 -8.84 -2.41
CA VAL A 143 5.02 -7.64 -2.44
C VAL A 143 6.03 -7.74 -3.59
N GLY A 144 6.65 -8.92 -3.79
CA GLY A 144 7.59 -9.17 -4.89
C GLY A 144 6.99 -8.92 -6.26
N ALA A 145 5.76 -9.39 -6.48
CA ALA A 145 5.02 -9.12 -7.71
C ALA A 145 4.75 -7.61 -7.89
N ALA A 146 4.32 -6.94 -6.83
CA ALA A 146 4.01 -5.51 -6.87
C ALA A 146 5.23 -4.62 -7.19
N ILE A 147 6.45 -5.06 -6.83
CA ILE A 147 7.69 -4.29 -7.06
C ILE A 147 8.50 -4.75 -8.27
N LEU A 148 8.08 -5.81 -8.96
CA LEU A 148 8.86 -6.43 -10.04
C LEU A 148 9.20 -5.42 -11.15
N ASN A 149 8.24 -4.57 -11.51
CA ASN A 149 8.40 -3.50 -12.51
C ASN A 149 9.00 -2.19 -11.96
N THR A 150 9.57 -2.21 -10.76
CA THR A 150 10.14 -1.00 -10.11
C THR A 150 9.21 0.21 -10.10
N PRO A 151 8.00 0.11 -9.56
CA PRO A 151 7.07 1.21 -9.55
C PRO A 151 7.61 2.40 -8.74
N LYS A 152 7.24 3.61 -9.20
CA LYS A 152 7.53 4.85 -8.46
C LYS A 152 6.53 5.11 -7.33
N ILE A 153 5.39 4.44 -7.37
CA ILE A 153 4.32 4.51 -6.37
C ILE A 153 3.98 3.07 -5.97
N LEU A 154 4.22 2.73 -4.72
CA LEU A 154 3.93 1.41 -4.17
C LEU A 154 2.80 1.52 -3.15
N ILE A 155 1.70 0.82 -3.39
CA ILE A 155 0.52 0.80 -2.53
C ILE A 155 0.32 -0.61 -2.01
N LEU A 156 0.31 -0.78 -0.68
CA LEU A 156 0.21 -2.08 -0.02
C LEU A 156 -0.90 -2.06 1.04
N ASP A 157 -1.90 -2.92 0.86
CA ASP A 157 -3.02 -3.02 1.79
C ASP A 157 -2.70 -4.08 2.86
N GLU A 158 -2.61 -3.66 4.12
CA GLU A 158 -2.26 -4.47 5.30
C GLU A 158 -1.03 -5.39 5.09
N PRO A 159 0.14 -4.86 4.63
CA PRO A 159 1.25 -5.69 4.17
C PRO A 159 1.91 -6.55 5.26
N THR A 160 1.78 -6.18 6.52
CA THR A 160 2.41 -6.84 7.67
C THR A 160 1.47 -7.78 8.41
N GLU A 161 0.21 -7.84 8.01
CA GLU A 161 -0.79 -8.68 8.68
C GLU A 161 -0.44 -10.18 8.55
N GLY A 162 -0.45 -10.87 9.71
CA GLY A 162 -0.16 -12.31 9.78
C GLY A 162 1.31 -12.68 9.56
N LEU A 163 2.22 -11.71 9.60
CA LEU A 163 3.66 -11.94 9.62
C LEU A 163 4.16 -12.12 11.07
N ASP A 164 5.13 -12.99 11.26
CA ASP A 164 5.88 -13.08 12.51
C ASP A 164 6.81 -11.85 12.70
N PRO A 165 7.37 -11.61 13.91
CA PRO A 165 8.19 -10.43 14.18
C PRO A 165 9.40 -10.28 13.25
N ASN A 166 10.06 -11.38 12.88
CA ASN A 166 11.24 -11.35 12.00
C ASN A 166 10.84 -10.96 10.58
N GLN A 167 9.75 -11.53 10.09
CA GLN A 167 9.19 -11.20 8.77
C GLN A 167 8.70 -9.74 8.70
N LYS A 168 8.07 -9.23 9.77
CA LYS A 168 7.70 -7.81 9.88
C LYS A 168 8.94 -6.92 9.79
N THR A 169 9.99 -7.24 10.55
CA THR A 169 11.25 -6.48 10.55
C THR A 169 11.89 -6.45 9.17
N LEU A 170 11.95 -7.59 8.48
CA LEU A 170 12.47 -7.69 7.13
C LEU A 170 11.67 -6.80 6.16
N LEU A 171 10.34 -6.90 6.18
CA LEU A 171 9.49 -6.11 5.31
C LEU A 171 9.56 -4.61 5.62
N ARG A 172 9.59 -4.22 6.90
CA ARG A 172 9.77 -2.82 7.33
C ARG A 172 11.08 -2.24 6.81
N ASN A 173 12.19 -2.95 6.95
CA ASN A 173 13.50 -2.51 6.45
C ASN A 173 13.49 -2.38 4.92
N PHE A 174 12.91 -3.35 4.23
CA PHE A 174 12.74 -3.28 2.78
C PHE A 174 11.94 -2.03 2.36
N LEU A 175 10.79 -1.76 2.99
CA LEU A 175 9.94 -0.62 2.64
C LEU A 175 10.63 0.72 2.90
N LYS A 176 11.41 0.84 3.98
CA LYS A 176 12.22 2.04 4.27
C LYS A 176 13.26 2.30 3.18
N GLU A 177 13.95 1.26 2.72
CA GLU A 177 14.92 1.41 1.62
C GLU A 177 14.23 1.70 0.29
N TYR A 178 13.09 1.07 0.03
CA TYR A 178 12.32 1.29 -1.20
C TYR A 178 11.80 2.72 -1.29
N ALA A 179 11.31 3.27 -0.19
CA ALA A 179 10.78 4.62 -0.12
C ALA A 179 11.80 5.71 -0.47
N LYS A 180 13.11 5.48 -0.32
CA LYS A 180 14.13 6.45 -0.75
C LYS A 180 14.03 6.82 -2.23
N LYS A 181 13.45 5.93 -3.05
CA LYS A 181 13.31 6.09 -4.51
C LYS A 181 11.87 6.07 -5.02
N ALA A 182 10.91 5.91 -4.12
CA ALA A 182 9.49 5.79 -4.45
C ALA A 182 8.61 6.50 -3.42
N LEU A 183 7.34 6.67 -3.74
CA LEU A 183 6.30 6.91 -2.75
C LEU A 183 5.77 5.56 -2.30
N VAL A 184 5.66 5.34 -0.98
CA VAL A 184 5.04 4.15 -0.41
C VAL A 184 3.79 4.55 0.37
N ILE A 185 2.66 3.93 0.06
CA ILE A 185 1.40 4.10 0.81
C ILE A 185 1.02 2.73 1.36
N ILE A 186 0.84 2.63 2.66
CA ILE A 186 0.38 1.41 3.31
C ILE A 186 -0.90 1.67 4.10
N SER A 187 -1.81 0.70 4.12
CA SER A 187 -2.90 0.71 5.11
C SER A 187 -2.50 -0.11 6.32
N THR A 188 -2.98 0.30 7.45
CA THR A 188 -2.99 -0.53 8.67
C THR A 188 -4.02 -0.02 9.67
N HIS A 189 -4.43 -0.91 10.57
CA HIS A 189 -5.20 -0.58 11.77
C HIS A 189 -4.31 -0.59 13.03
N LEU A 190 -3.01 -0.89 12.89
CA LEU A 190 -2.06 -1.06 14.00
C LEU A 190 -1.18 0.18 14.17
N LEU A 191 -1.24 0.79 15.35
CA LEU A 191 -0.39 1.92 15.72
C LEU A 191 1.09 1.56 15.75
N GLU A 192 1.44 0.34 16.17
CA GLU A 192 2.82 -0.17 16.17
C GLU A 192 3.45 -0.16 14.77
N GLU A 193 2.69 -0.60 13.76
CA GLU A 193 3.17 -0.57 12.36
C GLU A 193 3.38 0.87 11.88
N THR A 194 2.45 1.75 12.26
CA THR A 194 2.53 3.17 11.93
C THR A 194 3.78 3.81 12.55
N GLU A 195 4.05 3.58 13.84
CA GLU A 195 5.25 4.07 14.52
C GLU A 195 6.53 3.55 13.88
N ALA A 196 6.55 2.27 13.50
CA ALA A 196 7.73 1.63 12.95
C ALA A 196 8.08 2.08 11.52
N LEU A 197 7.10 2.49 10.71
CA LEU A 197 7.27 2.71 9.27
C LEU A 197 7.02 4.16 8.83
N ALA A 198 5.99 4.81 9.38
CA ALA A 198 5.47 6.03 8.79
C ALA A 198 6.40 7.24 8.92
N SER A 199 6.68 7.90 7.80
CA SER A 199 7.14 9.29 7.83
C SER A 199 5.96 10.26 7.99
N ARG A 200 4.75 9.84 7.55
CA ARG A 200 3.52 10.59 7.63
C ARG A 200 2.33 9.67 7.86
N VAL A 201 1.40 10.11 8.68
CA VAL A 201 0.20 9.38 9.08
C VAL A 201 -1.02 10.15 8.62
N ILE A 202 -1.87 9.49 7.85
CA ILE A 202 -3.20 9.98 7.48
C ILE A 202 -4.22 9.09 8.20
N ILE A 203 -4.97 9.66 9.14
CA ILE A 203 -6.01 8.93 9.86
C ILE A 203 -7.34 9.10 9.13
N LEU A 204 -7.89 7.97 8.69
CA LEU A 204 -9.23 7.90 8.10
C LEU A 204 -10.26 7.43 9.12
N ASN A 205 -11.40 8.10 9.15
CA ASN A 205 -12.59 7.64 9.86
C ASN A 205 -13.85 8.02 9.07
N ASN A 206 -14.82 7.13 8.99
CA ASN A 206 -16.12 7.35 8.32
C ASN A 206 -15.97 8.00 6.91
N GLY A 207 -14.94 7.61 6.18
CA GLY A 207 -14.66 8.11 4.83
C GLY A 207 -14.06 9.52 4.76
N ARG A 208 -13.61 10.10 5.86
CA ARG A 208 -12.95 11.41 5.94
C ARG A 208 -11.53 11.30 6.48
N ILE A 209 -10.66 12.21 6.07
CA ILE A 209 -9.36 12.41 6.71
C ILE A 209 -9.62 13.27 7.96
N ILE A 210 -9.43 12.67 9.13
CA ILE A 210 -9.59 13.38 10.42
C ILE A 210 -8.25 13.91 10.94
N LYS A 211 -7.13 13.37 10.47
CA LYS A 211 -5.80 13.85 10.82
C LYS A 211 -4.80 13.52 9.69
N ASP A 212 -3.92 14.47 9.43
CA ASP A 212 -2.80 14.32 8.51
C ASP A 212 -1.55 14.94 9.17
N THR A 213 -0.62 14.10 9.63
CA THR A 213 0.52 14.51 10.45
C THR A 213 1.65 13.48 10.40
N ASN A 214 2.77 13.72 11.06
CA ASN A 214 3.77 12.69 11.33
C ASN A 214 3.53 12.03 12.69
N PHE A 215 4.09 10.82 12.87
CA PHE A 215 3.87 10.05 14.11
C PHE A 215 4.40 10.75 15.36
N THR A 216 5.48 11.51 15.25
CA THR A 216 6.05 12.27 16.37
C THR A 216 5.09 13.35 16.87
N ASN A 217 4.44 14.07 15.96
CA ASN A 217 3.43 15.07 16.32
C ASN A 217 2.18 14.41 16.88
N LEU A 218 1.72 13.30 16.28
CA LEU A 218 0.61 12.51 16.80
C LEU A 218 0.86 12.09 18.27
N LYS A 219 2.10 11.69 18.58
CA LYS A 219 2.51 11.30 19.94
C LYS A 219 2.52 12.48 20.92
N LYS A 220 2.95 13.67 20.47
CA LYS A 220 2.95 14.89 21.30
C LYS A 220 1.53 15.37 21.63
N GLU A 221 0.61 15.23 20.70
CA GLU A 221 -0.79 15.62 20.89
C GLU A 221 -1.57 14.63 21.76
N ALA A 222 -1.09 13.40 21.89
CA ALA A 222 -1.77 12.36 22.68
C ALA A 222 -1.75 12.72 24.17
N PRO A 223 -2.93 12.82 24.84
CA PRO A 223 -3.01 13.11 26.27
C PRO A 223 -2.19 12.12 27.10
N LYS A 224 -1.27 12.62 27.93
CA LYS A 224 -0.34 11.84 28.77
C LYS A 224 0.49 10.82 27.94
N GLY A 225 0.72 11.08 26.64
CA GLY A 225 1.48 10.20 25.75
C GLY A 225 0.74 8.89 25.36
N ASN A 226 -0.54 8.74 25.68
CA ASN A 226 -1.31 7.56 25.37
C ASN A 226 -1.93 7.64 23.97
N ILE A 227 -1.17 7.24 22.94
CA ILE A 227 -1.58 7.30 21.53
C ILE A 227 -2.79 6.39 21.28
N SER A 228 -2.86 5.21 21.91
CA SER A 228 -3.98 4.28 21.70
C SER A 228 -5.30 4.89 22.14
N ARG A 229 -5.31 5.53 23.31
CA ARG A 229 -6.49 6.25 23.80
C ARG A 229 -6.83 7.45 22.91
N PHE A 230 -5.83 8.19 22.48
CA PHE A 230 -6.02 9.34 21.59
C PHE A 230 -6.60 8.91 20.24
N PHE A 231 -6.05 7.85 19.63
CA PHE A 231 -6.57 7.28 18.41
C PHE A 231 -8.02 6.80 18.58
N TYR A 232 -8.32 6.11 19.70
CA TYR A 232 -9.69 5.72 20.02
C TYR A 232 -10.63 6.92 20.11
N GLN A 233 -10.24 7.98 20.80
CA GLN A 233 -11.03 9.22 20.88
C GLN A 233 -11.26 9.84 19.50
N LEU A 234 -10.22 9.94 18.65
CA LEU A 234 -10.34 10.48 17.29
C LEU A 234 -11.28 9.67 16.39
N THR A 235 -11.40 8.36 16.62
CA THR A 235 -12.17 7.46 15.74
C THR A 235 -13.56 7.09 16.28
N HIS A 236 -13.88 7.46 17.53
CA HIS A 236 -15.16 7.15 18.20
C HIS A 236 -15.85 8.42 18.74
N THR A 237 -15.41 9.62 18.38
CA THR A 237 -16.24 10.82 18.55
C THR A 237 -17.41 10.69 17.58
N GLU A 238 -18.61 10.52 18.13
CA GLU A 238 -19.87 10.71 17.40
C GLU A 238 -19.92 12.18 16.95
N ASP A 239 -20.15 12.40 15.64
CA ASP A 239 -20.51 13.72 15.09
C ASP A 239 -21.92 14.12 15.54
#